data_afa7c73c44aa33b5a829d483a3ad42fa
#
_entry.id   afa7c73c44aa33b5a829d483a3ad42fa
#
_cell.length_a   1.000
_cell.length_b   1.000
_cell.length_c   1.000
_cell.angle_alpha   90.00
_cell.angle_beta   90.00
_cell.angle_gamma   90.00
#
_symmetry.space_group_name_H-M   'P 1'
#
loop_
_entity.id
_entity.type
_entity.pdbx_description
1 polymer ?
#
loop_
_entity_poly.entity_id
_entity_poly.type
_entity_poly.pdbx_seq_one_letter_code
_entity_poly.pdbx_strand_id
1 'polypeptide(L)'
;MKFENYLQRAELISLQNFLKFGGETTIPTSNKKYSERITEARKKAVNFFEEKFPDMDDFDRIYGYFDEQVSEYEEVLFEIGIIVGAKIGFQFREKMEELI
;
A
#
# COMPACT_ATOMS: atom_id res chain seq x y z
N MET A 1 8.86 -26.66 -10.31
CA MET A 1 8.33 -25.29 -10.54
C MET A 1 9.20 -24.59 -11.56
N LYS A 2 8.58 -23.95 -12.55
CA LYS A 2 9.33 -23.22 -13.58
C LYS A 2 9.95 -21.96 -13.00
N PHE A 3 11.11 -21.56 -13.52
CA PHE A 3 11.81 -20.35 -13.10
C PHE A 3 10.96 -19.09 -13.20
N GLU A 4 10.16 -18.99 -14.24
CA GLU A 4 9.22 -17.88 -14.46
C GLU A 4 8.23 -17.70 -13.30
N ASN A 5 7.82 -18.79 -12.66
CA ASN A 5 6.91 -18.72 -11.52
C ASN A 5 7.56 -18.06 -10.29
N TYR A 6 8.87 -18.30 -10.10
CA TYR A 6 9.59 -17.63 -9.02
C TYR A 6 9.72 -16.13 -9.26
N LEU A 7 10.01 -15.74 -10.50
CA LEU A 7 10.09 -14.33 -10.88
C LEU A 7 8.75 -13.63 -10.70
N GLN A 8 7.66 -14.29 -11.10
CA GLN A 8 6.32 -13.77 -10.96
C GLN A 8 5.94 -13.58 -9.48
N ARG A 9 6.32 -14.52 -8.62
CA ARG A 9 6.09 -14.41 -7.18
C ARG A 9 6.90 -13.30 -6.52
N ALA A 10 8.04 -12.96 -7.10
CA ALA A 10 8.89 -11.88 -6.63
C ALA A 10 8.39 -10.49 -7.01
N GLU A 11 7.36 -10.38 -7.87
CA GLU A 11 6.77 -9.09 -8.18
C GLU A 11 6.20 -8.43 -6.93
N LEU A 12 6.39 -7.12 -6.84
CA LEU A 12 5.99 -6.35 -5.67
C LEU A 12 4.51 -6.51 -5.31
N ILE A 13 3.64 -6.54 -6.32
CA ILE A 13 2.20 -6.69 -6.09
C ILE A 13 1.85 -8.08 -5.54
N SER A 14 2.50 -9.13 -6.04
CA SER A 14 2.29 -10.50 -5.57
C SER A 14 2.74 -10.64 -4.11
N LEU A 15 3.89 -10.04 -3.78
CA LEU A 15 4.41 -10.02 -2.42
C LEU A 15 3.48 -9.27 -1.48
N GLN A 16 2.97 -8.14 -1.91
CA GLN A 16 2.01 -7.35 -1.14
C GLN A 16 0.73 -8.12 -0.87
N ASN A 17 0.19 -8.80 -1.88
CA ASN A 17 -1.01 -9.61 -1.74
C ASN A 17 -0.80 -10.78 -0.79
N PHE A 18 0.37 -11.43 -0.87
CA PHE A 18 0.73 -12.50 0.04
C PHE A 18 0.75 -12.01 1.50
N LEU A 19 1.37 -10.87 1.75
CA LEU A 19 1.47 -10.29 3.09
C LEU A 19 0.12 -9.85 3.64
N LYS A 20 -0.76 -9.30 2.79
CA LYS A 20 -2.08 -8.81 3.20
C LYS A 20 -3.09 -9.94 3.44
N PHE A 21 -3.10 -10.95 2.59
CA PHE A 21 -4.17 -11.95 2.55
C PHE A 21 -3.70 -13.33 2.97
N GLY A 22 -2.44 -13.49 3.31
CA GLY A 22 -1.89 -14.76 3.79
C GLY A 22 -1.75 -15.84 2.74
N GLY A 23 -1.84 -15.50 1.47
CA GLY A 23 -1.71 -16.44 0.37
C GLY A 23 -1.56 -15.75 -0.97
N GLU A 24 -1.31 -16.53 -2.01
CA GLU A 24 -1.23 -16.02 -3.37
C GLU A 24 -2.64 -15.73 -3.89
N THR A 25 -2.88 -14.47 -4.24
CA THR A 25 -4.14 -14.04 -4.82
C THR A 25 -3.90 -13.39 -6.18
N THR A 26 -4.85 -13.57 -7.08
CA THR A 26 -4.82 -12.92 -8.39
C THR A 26 -5.62 -11.63 -8.32
N ILE A 27 -5.05 -10.59 -7.74
CA ILE A 27 -5.64 -9.25 -7.76
C ILE A 27 -5.06 -8.50 -8.96
N PRO A 28 -5.92 -7.96 -9.85
CA PRO A 28 -5.43 -7.22 -10.99
C PRO A 28 -4.54 -6.04 -10.56
N THR A 29 -3.38 -5.93 -11.18
CA THR A 29 -2.49 -4.78 -10.99
C THR A 29 -3.03 -3.59 -11.75
N SER A 30 -3.06 -2.43 -11.10
CA SER A 30 -3.35 -1.19 -11.78
C SER A 30 -2.11 -0.71 -12.53
N ASN A 31 -2.28 -0.37 -13.82
CA ASN A 31 -1.22 0.23 -14.63
C ASN A 31 -1.09 1.74 -14.41
N LYS A 32 -1.95 2.30 -13.56
CA LYS A 32 -1.94 3.73 -13.27
C LYS A 32 -0.77 4.11 -12.38
N LYS A 33 -0.26 5.31 -12.57
CA LYS A 33 0.77 5.89 -11.69
C LYS A 33 0.24 6.03 -10.27
N TYR A 34 1.12 5.97 -9.29
CA TYR A 34 0.74 6.10 -7.88
C TYR A 34 -0.02 7.39 -7.59
N SER A 35 0.44 8.51 -8.16
CA SER A 35 -0.24 9.81 -8.02
C SER A 35 -1.67 9.80 -8.56
N GLU A 36 -1.89 9.13 -9.68
CA GLU A 36 -3.23 8.99 -10.27
C GLU A 36 -4.14 8.15 -9.38
N ARG A 37 -3.63 7.06 -8.83
CA ARG A 37 -4.37 6.19 -7.92
C ARG A 37 -4.81 6.95 -6.67
N ILE A 38 -3.91 7.70 -6.07
CA ILE A 38 -4.19 8.52 -4.88
C ILE A 38 -5.22 9.60 -5.21
N THR A 39 -5.03 10.32 -6.31
CA THR A 39 -5.92 11.40 -6.73
C THR A 39 -7.33 10.90 -7.01
N GLU A 40 -7.47 9.78 -7.70
CA GLU A 40 -8.77 9.19 -8.01
C GLU A 40 -9.49 8.71 -6.74
N ALA A 41 -8.77 8.07 -5.82
CA ALA A 41 -9.34 7.63 -4.56
C ALA A 41 -9.80 8.82 -3.70
N ARG A 42 -8.99 9.88 -3.63
CA ARG A 42 -9.33 11.10 -2.93
C ARG A 42 -10.57 11.78 -3.52
N LYS A 43 -10.63 11.87 -4.85
CA LYS A 43 -11.76 12.46 -5.56
C LYS A 43 -13.08 11.77 -5.23
N LYS A 44 -13.08 10.43 -5.23
CA LYS A 44 -14.27 9.65 -4.88
C LYS A 44 -14.71 9.94 -3.44
N ALA A 45 -13.78 9.98 -2.51
CA ALA A 45 -14.07 10.25 -1.10
C ALA A 45 -14.62 11.67 -0.91
N VAL A 46 -13.97 12.66 -1.50
CA VAL A 46 -14.39 14.07 -1.42
C VAL A 46 -15.79 14.25 -2.00
N ASN A 47 -16.04 13.72 -3.18
CA ASN A 47 -17.33 13.83 -3.83
C ASN A 47 -18.45 13.20 -2.99
N PHE A 48 -18.19 12.04 -2.40
CA PHE A 48 -19.16 11.37 -1.53
C PHE A 48 -19.47 12.22 -0.29
N PHE A 49 -18.45 12.74 0.38
CA PHE A 49 -18.64 13.57 1.57
C PHE A 49 -19.33 14.89 1.26
N GLU A 50 -19.01 15.54 0.14
CA GLU A 50 -19.69 16.76 -0.29
C GLU A 50 -21.18 16.53 -0.55
N GLU A 51 -21.51 15.41 -1.17
CA GLU A 51 -22.89 15.03 -1.44
C GLU A 51 -23.70 14.78 -0.16
N LYS A 52 -23.08 14.06 0.80
CA LYS A 52 -23.75 13.69 2.06
C LYS A 52 -23.75 14.80 3.10
N PHE A 53 -22.77 15.68 3.07
CA PHE A 53 -22.61 16.77 4.04
C PHE A 53 -22.44 18.10 3.30
N PRO A 54 -23.53 18.67 2.78
CA PRO A 54 -23.44 19.90 2.01
C PRO A 54 -23.03 21.13 2.82
N ASP A 55 -23.15 21.08 4.16
CA ASP A 55 -22.66 22.13 5.03
C ASP A 55 -21.13 22.10 5.07
N MET A 56 -20.50 23.23 4.72
CA MET A 56 -19.04 23.33 4.63
C MET A 56 -18.33 23.05 5.96
N ASP A 57 -18.90 23.53 7.07
CA ASP A 57 -18.28 23.34 8.39
C ASP A 57 -18.33 21.86 8.81
N ASP A 58 -19.45 21.20 8.57
CA ASP A 58 -19.58 19.76 8.84
C ASP A 58 -18.67 18.93 7.91
N PHE A 59 -18.60 19.29 6.65
CA PHE A 59 -17.71 18.65 5.69
C PHE A 59 -16.26 18.77 6.13
N ASP A 60 -15.80 19.97 6.45
CA ASP A 60 -14.42 20.22 6.84
C ASP A 60 -14.03 19.44 8.11
N ARG A 61 -14.94 19.37 9.07
CA ARG A 61 -14.72 18.64 10.32
C ARG A 61 -14.59 17.15 10.08
N ILE A 62 -15.55 16.58 9.35
CA ILE A 62 -15.58 15.13 9.07
C ILE A 62 -14.40 14.73 8.20
N TYR A 63 -14.15 15.48 7.15
CA TYR A 63 -13.02 15.23 6.26
C TYR A 63 -11.69 15.39 6.98
N GLY A 64 -11.58 16.38 7.88
CA GLY A 64 -10.40 16.59 8.71
C GLY A 64 -10.07 15.39 9.58
N TYR A 65 -11.06 14.80 10.24
CA TYR A 65 -10.85 13.58 11.03
C TYR A 65 -10.44 12.39 10.16
N PHE A 66 -11.07 12.26 9.00
CA PHE A 66 -10.73 11.20 8.05
C PHE A 66 -9.29 11.35 7.54
N ASP A 67 -8.90 12.57 7.17
CA ASP A 67 -7.55 12.88 6.70
C ASP A 67 -6.50 12.62 7.79
N GLU A 68 -6.79 12.98 9.03
CA GLU A 68 -5.94 12.69 10.17
C GLU A 68 -5.73 11.19 10.34
N GLN A 69 -6.80 10.39 10.24
CA GLN A 69 -6.70 8.94 10.34
C GLN A 69 -5.83 8.36 9.23
N VAL A 70 -6.03 8.81 7.99
CA VAL A 70 -5.23 8.38 6.85
C VAL A 70 -3.76 8.73 7.04
N SER A 71 -3.47 9.94 7.53
CA SER A 71 -2.10 10.39 7.78
C SER A 71 -1.40 9.53 8.82
N GLU A 72 -2.10 9.15 9.90
CA GLU A 72 -1.55 8.25 10.91
C GLU A 72 -1.26 6.86 10.34
N TYR A 73 -2.15 6.31 9.54
CA TYR A 73 -1.90 5.04 8.85
C TYR A 73 -0.69 5.12 7.93
N GLU A 74 -0.55 6.20 7.18
CA GLU A 74 0.59 6.41 6.29
C GLU A 74 1.91 6.42 7.06
N GLU A 75 1.99 7.16 8.17
CA GLU A 75 3.19 7.21 9.00
C GLU A 75 3.56 5.85 9.56
N VAL A 76 2.60 5.17 10.17
CA VAL A 76 2.83 3.85 10.79
C VAL A 76 3.27 2.83 9.76
N LEU A 77 2.58 2.76 8.62
CA LEU A 77 2.92 1.82 7.55
C LEU A 77 4.27 2.13 6.93
N PHE A 78 4.63 3.40 6.80
CA PHE A 78 5.93 3.81 6.30
C PHE A 78 7.06 3.36 7.24
N GLU A 79 6.91 3.58 8.53
CA GLU A 79 7.88 3.13 9.53
C GLU A 79 8.02 1.61 9.54
N ILE A 80 6.90 0.89 9.53
CA ILE A 80 6.90 -0.57 9.45
C ILE A 80 7.61 -1.03 8.17
N GLY A 81 7.35 -0.38 7.05
CA GLY A 81 7.98 -0.70 5.77
C GLY A 81 9.49 -0.56 5.80
N ILE A 82 9.99 0.50 6.42
CA ILE A 82 11.44 0.71 6.61
C ILE A 82 12.04 -0.42 7.44
N ILE A 83 11.42 -0.76 8.56
CA ILE A 83 11.91 -1.81 9.47
C ILE A 83 11.91 -3.17 8.77
N VAL A 84 10.80 -3.52 8.12
CA VAL A 84 10.67 -4.78 7.39
C VAL A 84 11.67 -4.85 6.24
N GLY A 85 11.81 -3.76 5.49
CA GLY A 85 12.77 -3.67 4.39
C GLY A 85 14.22 -3.88 4.85
N ALA A 86 14.60 -3.25 5.97
CA ALA A 86 15.93 -3.42 6.55
C ALA A 86 16.17 -4.86 7.00
N LYS A 87 15.16 -5.49 7.62
CA LYS A 87 15.26 -6.88 8.06
C LYS A 87 15.41 -7.84 6.88
N ILE A 88 14.64 -7.63 5.81
CA ILE A 88 14.74 -8.43 4.59
C ILE A 88 16.13 -8.24 3.96
N GLY A 89 16.59 -7.01 3.86
CA GLY A 89 17.92 -6.72 3.30
C GLY A 89 19.04 -7.38 4.08
N PHE A 90 18.96 -7.40 5.39
CA PHE A 90 19.92 -8.09 6.26
C PHE A 90 19.93 -9.60 6.00
N GLN A 91 18.75 -10.21 5.87
CA GLN A 91 18.62 -11.63 5.58
C GLN A 91 19.19 -11.99 4.21
N PHE A 92 18.97 -11.17 3.20
CA PHE A 92 19.56 -11.35 1.87
C PHE A 92 21.10 -11.31 1.94
N ARG A 93 21.64 -10.38 2.70
CA ARG A 93 23.09 -10.27 2.88
C ARG A 93 23.66 -11.53 3.50
N GLU A 94 23.04 -12.07 4.54
CA GLU A 94 23.46 -13.32 5.16
C GLU A 94 23.45 -14.48 4.17
N LYS A 95 22.40 -14.60 3.37
CA LYS A 95 22.29 -15.64 2.37
C LYS A 95 23.30 -15.50 1.24
N MET A 96 23.62 -14.28 0.85
CA MET A 96 24.64 -14.01 -0.15
C MET A 96 26.02 -14.46 0.34
N GLU A 97 26.32 -14.26 1.62
CA GLU A 97 27.58 -14.72 2.23
C GLU A 97 27.70 -16.23 2.18
N GLU A 98 26.62 -16.98 2.30
CA GLU A 98 26.62 -18.45 2.18
C GLU A 98 26.98 -18.94 0.77
N LEU A 99 26.80 -18.12 -0.26
CA LEU A 99 27.13 -18.46 -1.65
C LEU A 99 28.60 -18.26 -1.99
N ILE A 100 29.33 -17.57 -1.18
CA ILE A 100 30.74 -17.26 -1.35
C ILE A 100 31.56 -18.25 -0.52
#